data_52b42e5f81a3fb66fd5d1f984f121c30
#
_entry.id   52b42e5f81a3fb66fd5d1f984f121c30
#
_cell.length_a   1.000
_cell.length_b   1.000
_cell.length_c   1.000
_cell.angle_alpha   90.00
_cell.angle_beta   90.00
_cell.angle_gamma   90.00
#
_symmetry.space_group_name_H-M   'P 1'
#
loop_
_entity.id
_entity.type
_entity.pdbx_description
1 polymer ?
#
loop_
_entity_poly.entity_id
_entity_poly.type
_entity_poly.pdbx_seq_one_letter_code
_entity_poly.pdbx_strand_id
1 'polypeptide(L)'
;VAQRWVEKNLGPAALGQFTMAMMLAQVPLTPISYAAPLLFRRWIDRPGAAASRQIASMVFALFLMAAAIAWLVALVKPELGLGAAYVGALPALVVLLTGCAAEAASRVLTVQASARGAPWIAVRAEAVRWTVLISGWMTLSEPSLTVICAVWAAGAWAAAGVFVWCARDVH
;
A
#
# COMPACT_ATOMS: atom_id res chain seq x y z
N VAL A 1 2.14 -13.65 -9.07
CA VAL A 1 3.60 -13.87 -9.01
C VAL A 1 4.05 -14.01 -7.56
N ALA A 2 3.78 -13.03 -6.67
CA ALA A 2 4.23 -13.08 -5.28
C ALA A 2 3.75 -14.31 -4.50
N GLN A 3 2.47 -14.71 -4.63
CA GLN A 3 1.92 -15.89 -3.96
C GLN A 3 2.63 -17.19 -4.33
N ARG A 4 2.87 -17.45 -5.62
CA ARG A 4 3.61 -18.64 -6.09
C ARG A 4 5.05 -18.64 -5.60
N TRP A 5 5.65 -17.45 -5.49
CA TRP A 5 7.00 -17.31 -5.00
C TRP A 5 7.08 -17.62 -3.49
N VAL A 6 6.13 -17.11 -2.69
CA VAL A 6 6.00 -17.42 -1.25
C VAL A 6 5.78 -18.91 -1.02
N GLU A 7 4.86 -19.52 -1.75
CA GLU A 7 4.58 -20.96 -1.65
C GLU A 7 5.83 -21.80 -1.92
N LYS A 8 6.55 -21.48 -2.99
CA LYS A 8 7.74 -22.24 -3.41
C LYS A 8 8.89 -22.14 -2.42
N ASN A 9 9.10 -20.96 -1.80
CA ASN A 9 10.30 -20.69 -0.99
C ASN A 9 10.04 -20.79 0.53
N LEU A 10 8.82 -20.53 1.00
CA LEU A 10 8.46 -20.50 2.42
C LEU A 10 7.45 -21.57 2.82
N GLY A 11 6.86 -22.28 1.85
CA GLY A 11 5.89 -23.34 2.05
C GLY A 11 4.44 -22.85 2.24
N PRO A 12 3.48 -23.82 2.32
CA PRO A 12 2.04 -23.52 2.31
C PRO A 12 1.55 -22.77 3.56
N ALA A 13 2.16 -23.00 4.72
CA ALA A 13 1.79 -22.28 5.94
C ALA A 13 2.09 -20.78 5.83
N ALA A 14 3.27 -20.42 5.31
CA ALA A 14 3.64 -19.02 5.06
C ALA A 14 2.76 -18.39 3.97
N LEU A 15 2.35 -19.14 2.96
CA LEU A 15 1.38 -18.67 1.96
C LEU A 15 0.04 -18.32 2.61
N GLY A 16 -0.46 -19.15 3.53
CA GLY A 16 -1.70 -18.88 4.27
C GLY A 16 -1.59 -17.59 5.09
N GLN A 17 -0.49 -17.42 5.82
CA GLN A 17 -0.20 -16.21 6.59
C GLN A 17 -0.08 -14.96 5.70
N PHE A 18 0.62 -15.06 4.57
CA PHE A 18 0.76 -13.98 3.59
C PHE A 18 -0.60 -13.57 3.01
N THR A 19 -1.39 -14.55 2.59
CA THR A 19 -2.70 -14.30 1.99
C THR A 19 -3.65 -13.63 2.98
N MET A 20 -3.67 -14.11 4.23
CA MET A 20 -4.47 -13.50 5.31
C MET A 20 -4.05 -12.05 5.57
N ALA A 21 -2.75 -11.79 5.72
CA ALA A 21 -2.23 -10.45 5.95
C ALA A 21 -2.56 -9.51 4.78
N MET A 22 -2.39 -9.97 3.53
CA MET A 22 -2.73 -9.20 2.33
C MET A 22 -4.23 -8.89 2.24
N MET A 23 -5.10 -9.87 2.50
CA MET A 23 -6.55 -9.65 2.50
C MET A 23 -6.95 -8.59 3.53
N LEU A 24 -6.48 -8.72 4.78
CA LEU A 24 -6.78 -7.74 5.83
C LEU A 24 -6.25 -6.35 5.51
N ALA A 25 -5.02 -6.26 5.00
CA ALA A 25 -4.42 -4.97 4.64
C ALA A 25 -5.13 -4.29 3.46
N GLN A 26 -5.74 -5.06 2.53
CA GLN A 26 -6.39 -4.53 1.33
C GLN A 26 -7.87 -4.19 1.53
N VAL A 27 -8.54 -4.76 2.53
CA VAL A 27 -9.97 -4.48 2.79
C VAL A 27 -10.27 -2.98 2.84
N PRO A 28 -9.49 -2.14 3.56
CA PRO A 28 -9.75 -0.70 3.59
C PRO A 28 -9.48 0.04 2.27
N LEU A 29 -8.79 -0.58 1.29
CA LEU A 29 -8.57 0.02 -0.04
C LEU A 29 -9.81 -0.08 -0.94
N THR A 30 -10.72 -1.00 -0.65
CA THR A 30 -11.91 -1.25 -1.44
C THR A 30 -12.83 -0.03 -1.55
N PRO A 31 -13.19 0.67 -0.46
CA PRO A 31 -13.99 1.89 -0.54
C PRO A 31 -13.35 3.00 -1.39
N ILE A 32 -12.02 3.11 -1.33
CA ILE A 32 -11.28 4.11 -2.11
C ILE A 32 -11.40 3.83 -3.60
N SER A 33 -11.31 2.56 -3.98
CA SER A 33 -11.45 2.15 -5.38
C SER A 33 -12.85 2.43 -5.93
N TYR A 34 -13.89 2.23 -5.12
CA TYR A 34 -15.26 2.58 -5.49
C TYR A 34 -15.52 4.09 -5.50
N ALA A 35 -14.87 4.85 -4.64
CA ALA A 35 -14.99 6.30 -4.64
C ALA A 35 -14.23 6.99 -5.78
N ALA A 36 -13.24 6.33 -6.39
CA ALA A 36 -12.39 6.91 -7.41
C ALA A 36 -13.14 7.53 -8.59
N PRO A 37 -14.16 6.90 -9.22
CA PRO A 37 -14.93 7.51 -10.31
C PRO A 37 -15.69 8.77 -9.88
N LEU A 38 -16.23 8.79 -8.66
CA LEU A 38 -16.96 9.94 -8.11
C LEU A 38 -16.00 11.12 -7.85
N LEU A 39 -14.83 10.83 -7.29
CA LEU A 39 -13.76 11.81 -7.07
C LEU A 39 -13.26 12.38 -8.41
N PHE A 40 -13.08 11.53 -9.42
CA PHE A 40 -12.65 11.94 -10.75
C PHE A 40 -13.61 12.96 -11.35
N ARG A 41 -14.92 12.64 -11.37
CA ARG A 41 -15.96 13.56 -11.89
C ARG A 41 -15.96 14.89 -11.13
N ARG A 42 -15.91 14.83 -9.80
CA ARG A 42 -15.90 16.04 -8.96
C ARG A 42 -14.69 16.95 -9.22
N TRP A 43 -13.53 16.36 -9.52
CA TRP A 43 -12.31 17.12 -9.76
C TRP A 43 -12.18 17.67 -11.18
N ILE A 44 -12.88 17.07 -12.16
CA ILE A 44 -13.04 17.70 -13.47
C ILE A 44 -13.88 18.96 -13.33
N ASP A 45 -15.00 18.88 -12.58
CA ASP A 45 -15.93 20.00 -12.43
C ASP A 45 -15.36 21.12 -11.54
N ARG A 46 -14.54 20.77 -10.55
CA ARG A 46 -13.94 21.71 -9.60
C ARG A 46 -12.48 21.33 -9.30
N PRO A 47 -11.54 21.78 -10.10
CA PRO A 47 -10.13 21.46 -9.93
C PRO A 47 -9.52 22.17 -8.71
N GLY A 48 -9.72 21.62 -7.51
CA GLY A 48 -9.14 22.08 -6.25
C GLY A 48 -8.02 21.18 -5.74
N ALA A 49 -6.76 21.64 -5.81
CA ALA A 49 -5.61 20.87 -5.36
C ALA A 49 -5.61 20.57 -3.85
N ALA A 50 -6.19 21.45 -3.05
CA ALA A 50 -6.19 21.32 -1.59
C ALA A 50 -7.05 20.14 -1.11
N ALA A 51 -8.23 19.94 -1.70
CA ALA A 51 -9.14 18.88 -1.29
C ALA A 51 -8.57 17.47 -1.52
N SER A 52 -7.86 17.24 -2.63
CA SER A 52 -7.27 15.93 -2.92
C SER A 52 -6.10 15.59 -2.00
N ARG A 53 -5.23 16.56 -1.69
CA ARG A 53 -4.16 16.38 -0.70
C ARG A 53 -4.73 16.09 0.69
N GLN A 54 -5.78 16.79 1.08
CA GLN A 54 -6.45 16.54 2.34
C GLN A 54 -7.05 15.14 2.41
N ILE A 55 -7.76 14.68 1.36
CA ILE A 55 -8.29 13.32 1.29
C ILE A 55 -7.15 12.30 1.34
N ALA A 56 -6.09 12.51 0.55
CA ALA A 56 -4.93 11.61 0.55
C ALA A 56 -4.27 11.53 1.93
N SER A 57 -4.10 12.66 2.62
CA SER A 57 -3.52 12.68 3.97
C SER A 57 -4.42 12.04 5.02
N MET A 58 -5.74 12.22 4.94
CA MET A 58 -6.70 11.56 5.85
C MET A 58 -6.69 10.05 5.66
N VAL A 59 -6.73 9.58 4.41
CA VAL A 59 -6.66 8.15 4.09
C VAL A 59 -5.33 7.56 4.56
N PHE A 60 -4.24 8.24 4.31
CA PHE A 60 -2.91 7.85 4.78
C PHE A 60 -2.86 7.73 6.31
N ALA A 61 -3.37 8.74 7.03
CA ALA A 61 -3.42 8.75 8.50
C ALA A 61 -4.25 7.59 9.06
N LEU A 62 -5.40 7.26 8.43
CA LEU A 62 -6.24 6.13 8.84
C LEU A 62 -5.49 4.79 8.75
N PHE A 63 -4.73 4.57 7.67
CA PHE A 63 -3.93 3.35 7.52
C PHE A 63 -2.76 3.29 8.50
N LEU A 64 -2.08 4.42 8.77
CA LEU A 64 -1.04 4.46 9.79
C LEU A 64 -1.61 4.18 11.18
N MET A 65 -2.79 4.69 11.49
CA MET A 65 -3.48 4.38 12.74
C MET A 65 -3.82 2.89 12.83
N ALA A 66 -4.30 2.28 11.75
CA ALA A 66 -4.55 0.85 11.69
C ALA A 66 -3.26 0.03 11.88
N ALA A 67 -2.14 0.46 11.28
CA ALA A 67 -0.84 -0.16 11.48
C ALA A 67 -0.36 -0.04 12.94
N ALA A 68 -0.55 1.12 13.58
CA ALA A 68 -0.22 1.33 14.98
C ALA A 68 -1.07 0.44 15.91
N ILE A 69 -2.37 0.31 15.64
CA ILE A 69 -3.26 -0.59 16.40
C ILE A 69 -2.82 -2.05 16.22
N ALA A 70 -2.54 -2.48 14.99
CA ALA A 70 -2.05 -3.83 14.72
C ALA A 70 -0.73 -4.11 15.43
N TRP A 71 0.18 -3.12 15.47
CA TRP A 71 1.43 -3.19 16.21
C TRP A 71 1.21 -3.35 17.71
N LEU A 72 0.31 -2.54 18.30
CA LEU A 72 -0.03 -2.64 19.72
C LEU A 72 -0.63 -4.00 20.07
N VAL A 73 -1.54 -4.53 19.23
CA VAL A 73 -2.11 -5.87 19.39
C VAL A 73 -1.00 -6.93 19.34
N ALA A 74 -0.06 -6.80 18.40
CA ALA A 74 1.07 -7.73 18.28
C ALA A 74 1.97 -7.74 19.53
N LEU A 75 2.14 -6.59 20.19
CA LEU A 75 2.97 -6.47 21.40
C LEU A 75 2.26 -6.98 22.65
N VAL A 76 0.97 -6.68 22.80
CA VAL A 76 0.24 -6.92 24.07
C VAL A 76 -0.38 -8.30 24.13
N LYS A 77 -1.09 -8.71 23.07
CA LYS A 77 -1.80 -9.99 22.98
C LYS A 77 -1.89 -10.46 21.53
N PRO A 78 -0.83 -11.03 20.98
CA PRO A 78 -0.80 -11.43 19.57
C PRO A 78 -1.90 -12.43 19.19
N GLU A 79 -2.36 -13.24 20.15
CA GLU A 79 -3.39 -14.27 19.95
C GLU A 79 -4.80 -13.70 19.71
N LEU A 80 -5.09 -12.47 20.21
CA LEU A 80 -6.40 -11.83 20.07
C LEU A 80 -6.65 -11.29 18.66
N GLY A 81 -5.58 -10.94 17.91
CA GLY A 81 -5.74 -10.29 16.60
C GLY A 81 -6.12 -11.24 15.48
N LEU A 82 -5.49 -12.40 15.39
CA LEU A 82 -5.61 -13.30 14.23
C LEU A 82 -5.78 -14.78 14.62
N GLY A 83 -5.80 -15.09 15.92
CA GLY A 83 -5.72 -16.47 16.43
C GLY A 83 -4.30 -17.05 16.37
N ALA A 84 -4.05 -18.11 17.15
CA ALA A 84 -2.71 -18.69 17.36
C ALA A 84 -1.99 -19.09 16.06
N ALA A 85 -2.73 -19.58 15.07
CA ALA A 85 -2.16 -20.01 13.79
C ALA A 85 -1.58 -18.87 12.94
N TYR A 86 -2.00 -17.62 13.18
CA TYR A 86 -1.64 -16.45 12.37
C TYR A 86 -0.80 -15.41 13.13
N VAL A 87 -0.36 -15.72 14.35
CA VAL A 87 0.49 -14.80 15.14
C VAL A 87 1.73 -14.39 14.35
N GLY A 88 2.36 -15.32 13.61
CA GLY A 88 3.49 -15.03 12.74
C GLY A 88 3.20 -14.07 11.57
N ALA A 89 1.92 -13.85 11.22
CA ALA A 89 1.52 -12.91 10.18
C ALA A 89 1.42 -11.44 10.68
N LEU A 90 1.39 -11.20 11.99
CA LEU A 90 1.21 -9.86 12.55
C LEU A 90 2.31 -8.86 12.13
N PRO A 91 3.61 -9.18 12.19
CA PRO A 91 4.65 -8.26 11.72
C PRO A 91 4.51 -7.94 10.22
N ALA A 92 4.17 -8.95 9.41
CA ALA A 92 3.92 -8.78 7.99
C ALA A 92 2.70 -7.90 7.74
N LEU A 93 1.62 -8.06 8.52
CA LEU A 93 0.41 -7.23 8.44
C LEU A 93 0.71 -5.76 8.76
N VAL A 94 1.50 -5.48 9.82
CA VAL A 94 1.89 -4.09 10.14
C VAL A 94 2.64 -3.45 8.99
N VAL A 95 3.61 -4.15 8.42
CA VAL A 95 4.39 -3.67 7.27
C VAL A 95 3.49 -3.43 6.06
N LEU A 96 2.57 -4.36 5.76
CA LEU A 96 1.62 -4.21 4.66
C LEU A 96 0.68 -3.03 4.86
N LEU A 97 0.19 -2.78 6.06
CA LEU A 97 -0.67 -1.64 6.35
C LEU A 97 0.04 -0.30 6.09
N THR A 98 1.34 -0.20 6.41
CA THR A 98 2.11 1.01 6.06
C THR A 98 2.22 1.18 4.54
N GLY A 99 2.46 0.09 3.81
CA GLY A 99 2.47 0.10 2.34
C GLY A 99 1.10 0.44 1.75
N CYS A 100 0.01 -0.10 2.34
CA CYS A 100 -1.36 0.24 1.94
C CYS A 100 -1.70 1.72 2.20
N ALA A 101 -1.11 2.35 3.24
CA ALA A 101 -1.25 3.79 3.45
C ALA A 101 -0.72 4.58 2.25
N ALA A 102 0.49 4.25 1.79
CA ALA A 102 1.11 4.87 0.61
C ALA A 102 0.33 4.56 -0.68
N GLU A 103 -0.12 3.32 -0.85
CA GLU A 103 -0.94 2.88 -1.98
C GLU A 103 -2.27 3.66 -2.04
N ALA A 104 -2.97 3.77 -0.92
CA ALA A 104 -4.25 4.49 -0.80
C ALA A 104 -4.10 5.97 -1.17
N ALA A 105 -3.07 6.64 -0.63
CA ALA A 105 -2.76 8.01 -0.98
C ALA A 105 -2.42 8.14 -2.47
N SER A 106 -1.62 7.24 -3.03
CA SER A 106 -1.25 7.21 -4.44
C SER A 106 -2.47 7.05 -5.36
N ARG A 107 -3.44 6.20 -5.01
CA ARG A 107 -4.69 6.04 -5.78
C ARG A 107 -5.49 7.35 -5.85
N VAL A 108 -5.63 8.05 -4.73
CA VAL A 108 -6.30 9.36 -4.70
C VAL A 108 -5.57 10.37 -5.59
N LEU A 109 -4.24 10.43 -5.48
CA LEU A 109 -3.41 11.35 -6.27
C LEU A 109 -3.38 10.99 -7.77
N THR A 110 -3.45 9.70 -8.10
CA THR A 110 -3.61 9.22 -9.50
C THR A 110 -4.88 9.75 -10.13
N VAL A 111 -6.00 9.66 -9.42
CA VAL A 111 -7.30 10.16 -9.90
C VAL A 111 -7.22 11.67 -10.13
N GLN A 112 -6.58 12.41 -9.21
CA GLN A 112 -6.38 13.85 -9.35
C GLN A 112 -5.49 14.19 -10.56
N ALA A 113 -4.35 13.51 -10.71
CA ALA A 113 -3.43 13.74 -11.82
C ALA A 113 -4.12 13.50 -13.17
N SER A 114 -4.92 12.44 -13.26
CA SER A 114 -5.71 12.11 -14.45
C SER A 114 -6.76 13.17 -14.75
N ALA A 115 -7.48 13.67 -13.75
CA ALA A 115 -8.46 14.74 -13.91
C ALA A 115 -7.85 16.07 -14.37
N ARG A 116 -6.56 16.28 -14.09
CA ARG A 116 -5.79 17.47 -14.53
C ARG A 116 -5.11 17.30 -15.89
N GLY A 117 -5.32 16.19 -16.58
CA GLY A 117 -4.68 15.92 -17.86
C GLY A 117 -3.20 15.53 -17.74
N ALA A 118 -2.73 15.10 -16.55
CA ALA A 118 -1.37 14.67 -16.31
C ALA A 118 -1.27 13.16 -15.92
N PRO A 119 -1.87 12.23 -16.69
CA PRO A 119 -1.87 10.81 -16.35
C PRO A 119 -0.45 10.18 -16.36
N TRP A 120 0.49 10.81 -17.06
CA TRP A 120 1.89 10.39 -17.12
C TRP A 120 2.57 10.32 -15.73
N ILE A 121 2.08 11.09 -14.73
CA ILE A 121 2.59 11.03 -13.35
C ILE A 121 2.29 9.65 -12.76
N ALA A 122 1.09 9.12 -12.99
CA ALA A 122 0.72 7.79 -12.54
C ALA A 122 1.58 6.70 -13.20
N VAL A 123 1.85 6.84 -14.51
CA VAL A 123 2.71 5.90 -15.24
C VAL A 123 4.13 5.91 -14.66
N ARG A 124 4.70 7.07 -14.37
CA ARG A 124 6.01 7.18 -13.73
C ARG A 124 6.03 6.57 -12.33
N ALA A 125 5.01 6.82 -11.52
CA ALA A 125 4.88 6.24 -10.19
C ALA A 125 4.85 4.71 -10.24
N GLU A 126 4.07 4.13 -11.15
CA GLU A 126 4.03 2.67 -11.35
C GLU A 126 5.36 2.12 -11.88
N ALA A 127 6.03 2.80 -12.79
CA ALA A 127 7.35 2.39 -13.28
C ALA A 127 8.37 2.33 -12.14
N VAL A 128 8.42 3.34 -11.27
CA VAL A 128 9.29 3.37 -10.08
C VAL A 128 8.92 2.25 -9.12
N ARG A 129 7.62 2.03 -8.86
CA ARG A 129 7.14 0.92 -8.02
C ARG A 129 7.65 -0.43 -8.53
N TRP A 130 7.46 -0.73 -9.82
CA TRP A 130 7.91 -1.99 -10.41
C TRP A 130 9.42 -2.14 -10.38
N THR A 131 10.18 -1.06 -10.60
CA THR A 131 11.63 -1.07 -10.48
C THR A 131 12.07 -1.47 -9.07
N VAL A 132 11.47 -0.88 -8.03
CA VAL A 132 11.76 -1.22 -6.63
C VAL A 132 11.37 -2.67 -6.31
N LEU A 133 10.22 -3.12 -6.78
CA LEU A 133 9.77 -4.50 -6.56
C LEU A 133 10.72 -5.52 -7.22
N ILE A 134 11.07 -5.32 -8.48
CA ILE A 134 11.95 -6.23 -9.22
C ILE A 134 13.34 -6.24 -8.60
N SER A 135 13.95 -5.08 -8.35
CA SER A 135 15.27 -4.99 -7.73
C SER A 135 15.27 -5.59 -6.32
N GLY A 136 14.26 -5.31 -5.52
CA GLY A 136 14.11 -5.88 -4.19
C GLY A 136 14.03 -7.41 -4.23
N TRP A 137 13.22 -7.98 -5.12
CA TRP A 137 13.11 -9.43 -5.26
C TRP A 137 14.39 -10.10 -5.78
N MET A 138 15.14 -9.43 -6.65
CA MET A 138 16.42 -9.95 -7.16
C MET A 138 17.53 -9.96 -6.11
N THR A 139 17.44 -9.09 -5.09
CA THR A 139 18.46 -8.99 -4.03
C THR A 139 18.15 -9.84 -2.79
N LEU A 140 16.96 -10.48 -2.72
CA LEU A 140 16.56 -11.31 -1.59
C LEU A 140 17.35 -12.62 -1.56
N SER A 141 18.34 -12.71 -0.67
CA SER A 141 19.10 -13.94 -0.38
C SER A 141 18.38 -14.87 0.60
N GLU A 142 17.76 -14.31 1.62
CA GLU A 142 17.01 -15.04 2.64
C GLU A 142 15.57 -14.51 2.74
N PRO A 143 14.61 -15.18 2.08
CA PRO A 143 13.23 -14.71 2.06
C PRO A 143 12.55 -15.01 3.41
N SER A 144 12.15 -13.98 4.12
CA SER A 144 11.15 -14.07 5.19
C SER A 144 9.86 -13.40 4.76
N LEU A 145 8.74 -13.80 5.37
CA LEU A 145 7.43 -13.22 5.08
C LEU A 145 7.43 -11.70 5.25
N THR A 146 8.03 -11.22 6.34
CA THR A 146 8.12 -9.80 6.66
C THR A 146 8.96 -9.03 5.63
N VAL A 147 10.08 -9.62 5.17
CA VAL A 147 10.95 -8.99 4.16
C VAL A 147 10.23 -8.87 2.81
N ILE A 148 9.47 -9.89 2.41
CA ILE A 148 8.67 -9.83 1.18
C ILE A 148 7.64 -8.69 1.26
N CYS A 149 6.96 -8.58 2.40
CA CYS A 149 6.00 -7.51 2.65
C CYS A 149 6.69 -6.13 2.69
N ALA A 150 7.92 -6.05 3.22
CA ALA A 150 8.71 -4.83 3.24
C ALA A 150 9.12 -4.35 1.84
N VAL A 151 9.52 -5.25 0.97
CA VAL A 151 9.81 -4.92 -0.45
C VAL A 151 8.55 -4.39 -1.14
N TRP A 152 7.40 -5.03 -0.91
CA TRP A 152 6.13 -4.55 -1.46
C TRP A 152 5.77 -3.16 -0.93
N ALA A 153 5.89 -2.94 0.39
CA ALA A 153 5.63 -1.65 1.01
C ALA A 153 6.59 -0.56 0.50
N ALA A 154 7.88 -0.89 0.34
CA ALA A 154 8.88 0.02 -0.22
C ALA A 154 8.51 0.48 -1.64
N GLY A 155 8.03 -0.45 -2.49
CA GLY A 155 7.51 -0.10 -3.82
C GLY A 155 6.33 0.88 -3.76
N ALA A 156 5.38 0.68 -2.84
CA ALA A 156 4.25 1.58 -2.65
C ALA A 156 4.69 2.97 -2.16
N TRP A 157 5.64 3.04 -1.22
CA TRP A 157 6.21 4.30 -0.75
C TRP A 157 6.99 5.04 -1.82
N ALA A 158 7.77 4.33 -2.64
CA ALA A 158 8.50 4.92 -3.75
C ALA A 158 7.54 5.54 -4.77
N ALA A 159 6.45 4.85 -5.12
CA ALA A 159 5.40 5.39 -5.99
C ALA A 159 4.74 6.65 -5.40
N ALA A 160 4.41 6.65 -4.10
CA ALA A 160 3.86 7.83 -3.41
C ALA A 160 4.83 9.01 -3.44
N GLY A 161 6.14 8.75 -3.29
CA GLY A 161 7.21 9.75 -3.39
C GLY A 161 7.25 10.47 -4.74
N VAL A 162 6.98 9.76 -5.84
CA VAL A 162 6.89 10.34 -7.19
C VAL A 162 5.77 11.37 -7.27
N PHE A 163 4.60 11.10 -6.70
CA PHE A 163 3.50 12.07 -6.67
C PHE A 163 3.86 13.33 -5.89
N VAL A 164 4.55 13.19 -4.76
CA VAL A 164 4.99 14.34 -3.95
C VAL A 164 6.00 15.18 -4.72
N TRP A 165 6.93 14.54 -5.44
CA TRP A 165 7.92 15.24 -6.24
C TRP A 165 7.25 15.97 -7.43
N CYS A 166 6.52 15.23 -8.28
CA CYS A 166 5.88 15.82 -9.46
C CYS A 166 4.85 16.89 -9.12
N ALA A 167 4.26 16.86 -7.92
CA ALA A 167 3.35 17.91 -7.47
C ALA A 167 4.04 19.26 -7.25
N ARG A 168 5.38 19.29 -7.12
CA ARG A 168 6.17 20.53 -7.01
C ARG A 168 6.42 21.19 -8.37
N ASP A 169 6.44 20.39 -9.45
CA ASP A 169 6.77 20.86 -10.80
C ASP A 169 5.55 21.38 -11.59
N VAL A 170 4.34 21.20 -11.04
CA VAL A 170 3.06 21.58 -11.69
C VAL A 170 2.52 22.92 -11.16
N HIS A 171 3.32 23.67 -10.43
CA HIS A 171 3.05 25.04 -10.02
C HIS A 171 3.94 25.99 -10.80
#